data_de6124fc7d34527974de067c7e0dbaae
#
_entry.id   de6124fc7d34527974de067c7e0dbaae
#
_cell.length_a   1.000
_cell.length_b   1.000
_cell.length_c   1.000
_cell.angle_alpha   90.00
_cell.angle_beta   90.00
_cell.angle_gamma   90.00
#
_symmetry.space_group_name_H-M   'P 1'
#
loop_
_entity.id
_entity.type
_entity.pdbx_description
1 polymer ?
#
loop_
_entity_poly.entity_id
_entity_poly.type
_entity_poly.pdbx_seq_one_letter_code
_entity_poly.pdbx_strand_id
1 'polypeptide(L)'
;MEKLAIHGGTPASERLLGYGRQSIDEDDVAAVVDVLGSDFLTCGPATERFEGIIGETVGASYVTAVANGTAALHVACLAAGIGPGDEVVVSPITFAASANCVLYCGGTPVFADIDSRTWNVSPESIRERINE
;
A
#
# COMPACT_ATOMS: atom_id res chain seq x y z
N MET A 1 -7.14 32.64 -22.83
CA MET A 1 -6.88 31.58 -21.82
C MET A 1 -7.09 32.20 -20.46
N GLU A 2 -7.93 31.62 -19.63
CA GLU A 2 -8.10 32.04 -18.24
C GLU A 2 -6.80 31.87 -17.47
N LYS A 3 -6.52 32.82 -16.57
CA LYS A 3 -5.32 32.84 -15.79
C LYS A 3 -5.43 31.82 -14.64
N LEU A 4 -4.43 30.95 -14.48
CA LEU A 4 -4.40 29.98 -13.39
C LEU A 4 -4.42 30.68 -12.01
N ALA A 5 -5.06 30.08 -11.01
CA ALA A 5 -5.14 30.63 -9.67
C ALA A 5 -3.76 30.95 -9.06
N ILE A 6 -2.76 30.09 -9.26
CA ILE A 6 -1.37 30.30 -8.82
C ILE A 6 -0.73 31.55 -9.43
N HIS A 7 -1.25 32.04 -10.53
CA HIS A 7 -0.82 33.29 -11.20
C HIS A 7 -1.82 34.45 -10.98
N GLY A 8 -2.72 34.33 -9.99
CA GLY A 8 -3.70 35.34 -9.64
C GLY A 8 -5.02 35.27 -10.44
N GLY A 9 -5.36 34.10 -10.97
CA GLY A 9 -6.69 33.79 -11.50
C GLY A 9 -7.65 33.35 -10.38
N THR A 10 -8.90 33.06 -10.73
CA THR A 10 -9.92 32.56 -9.79
C THR A 10 -9.63 31.10 -9.41
N PRO A 11 -9.54 30.75 -8.11
CA PRO A 11 -9.44 29.36 -7.68
C PRO A 11 -10.65 28.54 -8.07
N ALA A 12 -10.45 27.27 -8.44
CA ALA A 12 -11.53 26.33 -8.70
C ALA A 12 -12.31 25.92 -7.43
N SER A 13 -11.73 26.14 -6.26
CA SER A 13 -12.36 25.90 -4.96
C SER A 13 -11.93 26.98 -3.98
N GLU A 14 -12.87 27.48 -3.16
CA GLU A 14 -12.61 28.46 -2.11
C GLU A 14 -11.90 27.84 -0.90
N ARG A 15 -11.90 26.50 -0.80
CA ARG A 15 -11.23 25.76 0.28
C ARG A 15 -10.22 24.78 -0.29
N LEU A 16 -9.17 24.52 0.48
CA LEU A 16 -8.20 23.48 0.16
C LEU A 16 -8.90 22.12 0.16
N LEU A 17 -8.83 21.40 -0.95
CA LEU A 17 -9.23 20.00 -1.05
C LEU A 17 -8.00 19.14 -0.77
N GLY A 18 -8.00 18.44 0.36
CA GLY A 18 -6.94 17.50 0.71
C GLY A 18 -6.94 16.26 -0.18
N TYR A 19 -5.83 15.57 -0.26
CA TYR A 19 -5.68 14.31 -1.02
C TYR A 19 -6.60 13.21 -0.50
N GLY A 20 -6.74 13.10 0.80
CA GLY A 20 -7.62 12.13 1.44
C GLY A 20 -7.73 12.40 2.94
N ARG A 21 -8.74 11.82 3.55
CA ARG A 21 -8.96 11.84 4.98
C ARG A 21 -9.51 10.47 5.40
N GLN A 22 -8.98 9.92 6.49
CA GLN A 22 -9.53 8.75 7.15
C GLN A 22 -10.95 9.03 7.69
N SER A 23 -11.81 8.01 7.67
CA SER A 23 -13.09 8.02 8.35
C SER A 23 -12.91 7.26 9.66
N ILE A 24 -13.17 7.92 10.77
CA ILE A 24 -13.10 7.36 12.12
C ILE A 24 -14.41 7.68 12.80
N ASP A 25 -15.06 6.67 13.35
CA ASP A 25 -16.32 6.77 14.10
C ASP A 25 -16.14 6.41 15.59
N GLU A 26 -17.28 6.37 16.30
CA GLU A 26 -17.29 6.09 17.75
C GLU A 26 -16.88 4.64 18.06
N ASP A 27 -17.18 3.69 17.18
CA ASP A 27 -16.83 2.29 17.35
C ASP A 27 -15.31 2.08 17.21
N ASP A 28 -14.67 2.80 16.26
CA ASP A 28 -13.22 2.80 16.12
C ASP A 28 -12.53 3.33 17.39
N VAL A 29 -13.05 4.43 17.94
CA VAL A 29 -12.51 5.02 19.18
C VAL A 29 -12.71 4.08 20.37
N ALA A 30 -13.89 3.46 20.49
CA ALA A 30 -14.18 2.51 21.57
C ALA A 30 -13.25 1.29 21.51
N ALA A 31 -13.03 0.72 20.33
CA ALA A 31 -12.13 -0.41 20.13
C ALA A 31 -10.69 -0.11 20.58
N VAL A 32 -10.19 1.11 20.27
CA VAL A 32 -8.85 1.54 20.72
C VAL A 32 -8.81 1.69 22.26
N VAL A 33 -9.83 2.31 22.85
CA VAL A 33 -9.92 2.48 24.31
C VAL A 33 -9.96 1.13 25.03
N ASP A 34 -10.70 0.16 24.50
CA ASP A 34 -10.77 -1.19 25.06
C ASP A 34 -9.40 -1.88 25.07
N VAL A 35 -8.64 -1.75 23.99
CA VAL A 35 -7.27 -2.29 23.93
C VAL A 35 -6.35 -1.60 24.92
N LEU A 36 -6.44 -0.27 25.03
CA LEU A 36 -5.63 0.51 26.00
C LEU A 36 -5.95 0.15 27.45
N GLY A 37 -7.19 -0.27 27.75
CA GLY A 37 -7.64 -0.75 29.05
C GLY A 37 -7.34 -2.23 29.32
N SER A 38 -6.84 -2.98 28.33
CA SER A 38 -6.55 -4.41 28.46
C SER A 38 -5.14 -4.69 28.97
N ASP A 39 -4.88 -5.95 29.34
CA ASP A 39 -3.55 -6.40 29.76
C ASP A 39 -2.53 -6.49 28.61
N PHE A 40 -2.98 -6.38 27.36
CA PHE A 40 -2.18 -6.60 26.16
C PHE A 40 -2.21 -5.36 25.25
N LEU A 41 -1.15 -4.55 25.27
CA LEU A 41 -0.96 -3.41 24.37
C LEU A 41 -0.21 -3.76 23.09
N THR A 42 0.47 -4.91 23.08
CA THR A 42 1.24 -5.41 21.93
C THR A 42 0.93 -6.89 21.70
N CYS A 43 0.77 -7.29 20.44
CA CYS A 43 0.60 -8.69 20.05
C CYS A 43 -0.44 -9.46 20.87
N GLY A 44 -1.59 -8.83 21.16
CA GLY A 44 -2.64 -9.41 21.98
C GLY A 44 -3.84 -9.94 21.18
N PRO A 45 -4.93 -10.34 21.88
CA PRO A 45 -6.13 -10.89 21.24
C PRO A 45 -6.77 -10.00 20.18
N ALA A 46 -6.57 -8.68 20.24
CA ALA A 46 -7.06 -7.76 19.20
C ALA A 46 -6.37 -7.99 17.86
N THR A 47 -5.06 -8.27 17.86
CA THR A 47 -4.30 -8.59 16.66
C THR A 47 -4.76 -9.92 16.05
N GLU A 48 -4.90 -10.97 16.87
CA GLU A 48 -5.39 -12.28 16.42
C GLU A 48 -6.79 -12.20 15.82
N ARG A 49 -7.69 -11.43 16.45
CA ARG A 49 -9.04 -11.19 15.93
C ARG A 49 -9.01 -10.44 14.60
N PHE A 50 -8.16 -9.43 14.46
CA PHE A 50 -7.99 -8.69 13.20
C PHE A 50 -7.50 -9.61 12.09
N GLU A 51 -6.47 -10.41 12.33
CA GLU A 51 -5.94 -11.39 11.39
C GLU A 51 -7.00 -12.41 10.96
N GLY A 52 -7.80 -12.90 11.90
CA GLY A 52 -8.93 -13.80 11.63
C GLY A 52 -9.98 -13.17 10.71
N ILE A 53 -10.44 -11.95 11.03
CA ILE A 53 -11.44 -11.22 10.23
C ILE A 53 -10.93 -10.97 8.81
N ILE A 54 -9.68 -10.55 8.64
CA ILE A 54 -9.09 -10.36 7.32
C ILE A 54 -9.02 -11.68 6.57
N GLY A 55 -8.57 -12.77 7.22
CA GLY A 55 -8.52 -14.09 6.63
C GLY A 55 -9.87 -14.57 6.10
N GLU A 56 -10.92 -14.43 6.90
CA GLU A 56 -12.31 -14.76 6.51
C GLU A 56 -12.78 -13.89 5.33
N THR A 57 -12.49 -12.58 5.38
CA THR A 57 -12.96 -11.62 4.36
C THR A 57 -12.34 -11.88 2.99
N VAL A 58 -11.06 -12.24 2.94
CA VAL A 58 -10.32 -12.45 1.68
C VAL A 58 -10.15 -13.93 1.31
N GLY A 59 -10.60 -14.85 2.16
CA GLY A 59 -10.46 -16.29 1.94
C GLY A 59 -9.02 -16.79 2.10
N ALA A 60 -8.18 -16.11 2.91
CA ALA A 60 -6.80 -16.51 3.17
C ALA A 60 -6.71 -17.41 4.39
N SER A 61 -5.94 -18.52 4.28
CA SER A 61 -5.73 -19.47 5.40
C SER A 61 -4.79 -18.90 6.48
N TYR A 62 -3.93 -17.96 6.12
CA TYR A 62 -2.95 -17.33 7.01
C TYR A 62 -2.89 -15.84 6.76
N VAL A 63 -2.88 -15.06 7.83
CA VAL A 63 -2.76 -13.61 7.79
C VAL A 63 -1.75 -13.19 8.87
N THR A 64 -0.94 -12.23 8.57
CA THR A 64 -0.01 -11.63 9.53
C THR A 64 -0.17 -10.12 9.52
N ALA A 65 -0.53 -9.56 10.66
CA ALA A 65 -0.60 -8.12 10.85
C ALA A 65 0.80 -7.52 11.02
N VAL A 66 1.02 -6.40 10.37
CA VAL A 66 2.28 -5.65 10.44
C VAL A 66 2.00 -4.16 10.67
N ALA A 67 3.03 -3.39 11.01
CA ALA A 67 2.88 -2.01 11.44
C ALA A 67 2.29 -1.06 10.36
N ASN A 68 2.47 -1.37 9.08
CA ASN A 68 1.97 -0.56 7.96
C ASN A 68 2.10 -1.32 6.62
N GLY A 69 1.52 -0.76 5.55
CA GLY A 69 1.56 -1.37 4.21
C GLY A 69 2.96 -1.52 3.63
N THR A 70 3.90 -0.64 3.95
CA THR A 70 5.31 -0.77 3.52
C THR A 70 5.95 -2.02 4.12
N ALA A 71 5.71 -2.28 5.41
CA ALA A 71 6.17 -3.49 6.07
C ALA A 71 5.50 -4.74 5.48
N ALA A 72 4.20 -4.66 5.14
CA ALA A 72 3.50 -5.77 4.50
C ALA A 72 4.13 -6.14 3.15
N LEU A 73 4.42 -5.16 2.30
CA LEU A 73 5.09 -5.38 1.02
C LEU A 73 6.49 -5.99 1.20
N HIS A 74 7.26 -5.50 2.17
CA HIS A 74 8.60 -6.02 2.47
C HIS A 74 8.54 -7.49 2.92
N VAL A 75 7.66 -7.81 3.88
CA VAL A 75 7.45 -9.19 4.36
C VAL A 75 6.97 -10.09 3.23
N ALA A 76 6.09 -9.62 2.35
CA ALA A 76 5.63 -10.38 1.19
C ALA A 76 6.78 -10.71 0.22
N CYS A 77 7.67 -9.75 -0.06
CA CYS A 77 8.87 -9.99 -0.87
C CYS A 77 9.80 -11.03 -0.23
N LEU A 78 10.05 -10.92 1.09
CA LEU A 78 10.84 -11.91 1.82
C LEU A 78 10.21 -13.31 1.78
N ALA A 79 8.89 -13.40 1.96
CA ALA A 79 8.17 -14.66 1.92
C ALA A 79 8.17 -15.29 0.51
N ALA A 80 8.23 -14.47 -0.54
CA ALA A 80 8.41 -14.90 -1.92
C ALA A 80 9.84 -15.33 -2.26
N GLY A 81 10.78 -15.15 -1.32
CA GLY A 81 12.19 -15.50 -1.50
C GLY A 81 12.99 -14.49 -2.32
N ILE A 82 12.49 -13.28 -2.51
CA ILE A 82 13.18 -12.23 -3.28
C ILE A 82 14.50 -11.87 -2.60
N GLY A 83 15.59 -11.83 -3.38
CA GLY A 83 16.93 -11.53 -2.92
C GLY A 83 17.86 -11.01 -4.02
N PRO A 84 19.18 -10.97 -3.76
CA PRO A 84 20.16 -10.52 -4.74
C PRO A 84 20.14 -11.39 -6.00
N GLY A 85 20.00 -10.74 -7.17
CA GLY A 85 19.90 -11.41 -8.47
C GLY A 85 18.47 -11.58 -8.99
N ASP A 86 17.45 -11.40 -8.13
CA ASP A 86 16.05 -11.43 -8.55
C ASP A 86 15.61 -10.08 -9.09
N GLU A 87 14.77 -10.12 -10.12
CA GLU A 87 14.09 -8.96 -10.68
C GLU A 87 12.59 -9.02 -10.38
N VAL A 88 12.01 -7.89 -10.01
CA VAL A 88 10.58 -7.77 -9.73
C VAL A 88 9.98 -6.66 -10.57
N VAL A 89 8.98 -7.00 -11.38
CA VAL A 89 8.31 -6.02 -12.24
C VAL A 89 7.35 -5.16 -11.41
N VAL A 90 7.49 -3.84 -11.54
CA VAL A 90 6.75 -2.83 -10.76
C VAL A 90 6.17 -1.78 -11.70
N SER A 91 4.96 -1.29 -11.40
CA SER A 91 4.40 -0.11 -12.08
C SER A 91 5.17 1.16 -11.70
N PRO A 92 5.47 2.09 -12.65
CA PRO A 92 6.09 3.37 -12.32
C PRO A 92 5.12 4.36 -11.64
N ILE A 93 3.81 4.16 -11.82
CA ILE A 93 2.77 4.96 -11.14
C ILE A 93 2.28 4.19 -9.93
N THR A 94 2.98 4.37 -8.82
CA THR A 94 2.68 3.72 -7.54
C THR A 94 3.33 4.48 -6.39
N PHE A 95 2.98 4.12 -5.17
CA PHE A 95 3.71 4.59 -3.99
C PHE A 95 5.11 3.96 -3.95
N ALA A 96 6.11 4.72 -3.55
CA ALA A 96 7.51 4.31 -3.58
C ALA A 96 7.81 2.97 -2.87
N ALA A 97 7.00 2.59 -1.88
CA ALA A 97 7.14 1.32 -1.18
C ALA A 97 7.04 0.10 -2.10
N SER A 98 6.31 0.20 -3.23
CA SER A 98 6.16 -0.90 -4.20
C SER A 98 7.49 -1.27 -4.89
N ALA A 99 8.38 -0.32 -5.08
CA ALA A 99 9.74 -0.57 -5.59
C ALA A 99 10.74 -0.80 -4.44
N ASN A 100 10.61 -0.03 -3.35
CA ASN A 100 11.53 -0.11 -2.23
C ASN A 100 11.52 -1.46 -1.51
N CYS A 101 10.36 -2.15 -1.43
CA CYS A 101 10.29 -3.47 -0.82
C CYS A 101 11.20 -4.49 -1.50
N VAL A 102 11.38 -4.37 -2.82
CA VAL A 102 12.32 -5.19 -3.60
C VAL A 102 13.77 -4.86 -3.25
N LEU A 103 14.09 -3.55 -3.19
CA LEU A 103 15.42 -3.08 -2.80
C LEU A 103 15.79 -3.50 -1.37
N TYR A 104 14.83 -3.50 -0.43
CA TYR A 104 15.06 -3.95 0.95
C TYR A 104 15.45 -5.42 1.03
N CYS A 105 15.01 -6.24 0.08
CA CYS A 105 15.39 -7.65 -0.04
C CYS A 105 16.69 -7.86 -0.83
N GLY A 106 17.26 -6.80 -1.41
CA GLY A 106 18.45 -6.88 -2.28
C GLY A 106 18.14 -7.24 -3.73
N GLY A 107 16.86 -7.33 -4.11
CA GLY A 107 16.41 -7.53 -5.48
C GLY A 107 16.45 -6.24 -6.31
N THR A 108 16.15 -6.33 -7.60
CA THR A 108 16.14 -5.23 -8.56
C THR A 108 14.71 -4.94 -9.02
N PRO A 109 14.14 -3.75 -8.76
CA PRO A 109 12.85 -3.37 -9.35
C PRO A 109 13.02 -3.02 -10.82
N VAL A 110 12.21 -3.65 -11.68
CA VAL A 110 12.14 -3.41 -13.12
C VAL A 110 10.80 -2.74 -13.45
N PHE A 111 10.82 -1.54 -14.02
CA PHE A 111 9.60 -0.81 -14.31
C PHE A 111 8.97 -1.23 -15.63
N ALA A 112 7.68 -1.61 -15.58
CA ALA A 112 6.83 -1.84 -16.73
C ALA A 112 5.81 -0.71 -16.85
N ASP A 113 5.65 -0.15 -18.06
CA ASP A 113 4.83 1.02 -18.30
C ASP A 113 3.34 0.73 -18.11
N ILE A 114 2.55 1.79 -17.99
CA ILE A 114 1.09 1.73 -17.80
C ILE A 114 0.34 1.81 -19.14
N ASP A 115 -0.91 1.32 -19.12
CA ASP A 115 -1.91 1.67 -20.14
C ASP A 115 -2.43 3.09 -19.88
N SER A 116 -2.36 3.96 -20.88
CA SER A 116 -2.70 5.39 -20.74
C SER A 116 -4.18 5.68 -20.46
N ARG A 117 -5.07 4.71 -20.63
CA ARG A 117 -6.51 4.86 -20.38
C ARG A 117 -6.91 4.38 -19.01
N THR A 118 -6.30 3.28 -18.55
CA THR A 118 -6.66 2.65 -17.28
C THR A 118 -5.73 3.04 -16.13
N TRP A 119 -4.54 3.55 -16.42
CA TRP A 119 -3.46 3.89 -15.50
C TRP A 119 -2.89 2.68 -14.74
N ASN A 120 -3.34 1.47 -15.10
CA ASN A 120 -2.78 0.24 -14.58
C ASN A 120 -1.56 -0.20 -15.39
N VAL A 121 -0.68 -1.00 -14.79
CA VAL A 121 0.45 -1.59 -15.52
C VAL A 121 -0.03 -2.37 -16.75
N SER A 122 0.62 -2.16 -17.89
CA SER A 122 0.28 -2.84 -19.14
C SER A 122 0.78 -4.28 -19.14
N PRO A 123 -0.07 -5.28 -19.46
CA PRO A 123 0.36 -6.66 -19.61
C PRO A 123 1.42 -6.83 -20.73
N GLU A 124 1.34 -6.03 -21.78
CA GLU A 124 2.30 -6.00 -22.88
C GLU A 124 3.67 -5.54 -22.37
N SER A 125 3.69 -4.42 -21.63
CA SER A 125 4.92 -3.91 -21.03
C SER A 125 5.53 -4.86 -20.00
N ILE A 126 4.71 -5.59 -19.25
CA ILE A 126 5.21 -6.66 -18.36
C ILE A 126 5.94 -7.74 -19.16
N ARG A 127 5.33 -8.24 -20.26
CA ARG A 127 5.95 -9.27 -21.10
C ARG A 127 7.31 -8.85 -21.69
N GLU A 128 7.45 -7.56 -22.03
CA GLU A 128 8.71 -7.01 -22.54
C GLU A 128 9.82 -6.94 -21.47
N ARG A 129 9.46 -7.03 -20.20
CA ARG A 129 10.39 -7.00 -19.07
C ARG A 129 10.73 -8.37 -18.50
N ILE A 130 10.02 -9.41 -18.92
CA ILE A 130 10.36 -10.79 -18.52
C ILE A 130 11.54 -11.25 -19.36
N ASN A 131 12.61 -11.64 -18.70
CA ASN A 131 13.81 -12.26 -19.31
C ASN A 131 13.85 -13.77 -18.96
N GLU A 132 14.77 -14.51 -19.59
CA GLU A 132 14.96 -15.94 -19.36
C GLU A 132 15.68 -16.24 -18.02
#